data_a95b03b4129f330a72ebc45afcf656c6
#
_entry.id   a95b03b4129f330a72ebc45afcf656c6
#
_cell.length_a   1.000
_cell.length_b   1.000
_cell.length_c   1.000
_cell.angle_alpha   90.00
_cell.angle_beta   90.00
_cell.angle_gamma   90.00
#
_symmetry.space_group_name_H-M   'P 1'
#
loop_
_entity.id
_entity.type
_entity.pdbx_description
1 polymer ?
#
loop_
_entity_poly.entity_id
_entity_poly.type
_entity_poly.pdbx_seq_one_letter_code
_entity_poly.pdbx_strand_id
1 'polypeptide(L)'
;MAATIASFKVDFFQFLDEKGRLVEGSSIPALARDLKQLESLYRLMTLTRVFDKKAVALQRTGKLGTYASCLGHEAAHVAIGSAMRDEDCFAPMYREYAAQFFRGVKMSDVLKYWGGDERGNDFSGPKHDFPWCVPIATQCLHAAGAAMAYKLHGQPRVAVTVVGDGGSSKGDFLEAINAASAWKLPLVLVIVNNQWAISVPRSKQNTARTLAQKGIAGGLPSIQVDGNDLIASRWAMDKAIAAARDGRGASVIELMTYRLSDHTTADDARRYREQDEVESAWKKEPLLRMRNYLIDQSHWDEVKEQELLADCKERVDAAVAEYTDAVENDPQPIDAMFDFMFKNLPHHLEEQREMARRFPSKGGAH
;
A
#
# COMPACT_ATOMS: atom_id res chain seq x y z
N MET A 1 -3.23 10.75 47.66
CA MET A 1 -3.75 9.50 47.05
C MET A 1 -3.58 9.63 45.53
N ALA A 2 -3.07 8.61 44.84
CA ALA A 2 -3.04 8.56 43.39
C ALA A 2 -4.30 7.86 42.86
N ALA A 3 -4.90 8.37 41.76
CA ALA A 3 -6.04 7.76 41.09
C ALA A 3 -5.69 7.55 39.61
N THR A 4 -6.05 6.41 39.06
CA THR A 4 -5.93 6.16 37.62
C THR A 4 -7.07 6.87 36.89
N ILE A 5 -6.74 7.82 36.03
CA ILE A 5 -7.72 8.59 35.22
C ILE A 5 -8.10 7.85 33.93
N ALA A 6 -7.13 7.13 33.32
CA ALA A 6 -7.36 6.35 32.11
C ALA A 6 -6.37 5.18 32.04
N SER A 7 -6.81 4.10 31.41
CA SER A 7 -5.97 2.95 31.03
C SER A 7 -6.31 2.52 29.60
N PHE A 8 -5.31 2.11 28.84
CA PHE A 8 -5.47 1.76 27.42
C PHE A 8 -4.84 0.41 27.13
N LYS A 9 -5.43 -0.31 26.16
CA LYS A 9 -4.88 -1.56 25.65
C LYS A 9 -4.83 -1.52 24.12
N VAL A 10 -3.90 -2.28 23.54
CA VAL A 10 -3.85 -2.59 22.12
C VAL A 10 -4.05 -4.09 22.00
N ASP A 11 -5.11 -4.50 21.31
CA ASP A 11 -5.35 -5.91 21.01
C ASP A 11 -4.59 -6.31 19.74
N PHE A 12 -4.03 -7.53 19.72
CA PHE A 12 -3.41 -8.13 18.55
C PHE A 12 -4.34 -9.19 17.94
N PHE A 13 -4.51 -9.14 16.62
CA PHE A 13 -5.38 -10.07 15.89
C PHE A 13 -4.61 -10.89 14.88
N GLN A 14 -4.85 -12.18 14.91
CA GLN A 14 -4.34 -13.18 13.98
C GLN A 14 -5.35 -14.32 13.89
N PHE A 15 -5.65 -14.80 12.70
CA PHE A 15 -6.53 -15.95 12.45
C PHE A 15 -5.82 -17.14 11.82
N LEU A 16 -4.76 -16.88 11.05
CA LEU A 16 -3.89 -17.90 10.50
C LEU A 16 -2.52 -17.88 11.19
N ASP A 17 -2.03 -19.04 11.62
CA ASP A 17 -0.65 -19.18 12.07
C ASP A 17 0.35 -19.02 10.91
N GLU A 18 1.64 -19.03 11.20
CA GLU A 18 2.72 -18.91 10.21
C GLU A 18 2.71 -20.03 9.15
N LYS A 19 2.03 -21.14 9.41
CA LYS A 19 1.91 -22.30 8.51
C LYS A 19 0.60 -22.30 7.71
N GLY A 20 -0.25 -21.28 7.90
CA GLY A 20 -1.55 -21.17 7.22
C GLY A 20 -2.68 -21.94 7.91
N ARG A 21 -2.54 -22.36 9.17
CA ARG A 21 -3.59 -23.06 9.92
C ARG A 21 -4.36 -22.09 10.79
N LEU A 22 -5.65 -22.36 10.98
CA LEU A 22 -6.48 -21.55 11.87
C LEU A 22 -5.96 -21.62 13.32
N VAL A 23 -5.86 -20.45 13.95
CA VAL A 23 -5.48 -20.34 15.37
C VAL A 23 -6.63 -20.82 16.24
N GLU A 24 -6.37 -21.75 17.14
CA GLU A 24 -7.38 -22.31 18.04
C GLU A 24 -8.01 -21.25 18.94
N GLY A 25 -9.32 -21.38 19.20
CA GLY A 25 -10.06 -20.48 20.07
C GLY A 25 -10.42 -19.12 19.48
N SER A 26 -10.01 -18.82 18.25
CA SER A 26 -10.41 -17.59 17.58
C SER A 26 -11.83 -17.68 17.00
N SER A 27 -12.61 -16.60 17.12
CA SER A 27 -13.87 -16.45 16.39
C SER A 27 -13.57 -16.21 14.92
N ILE A 28 -13.73 -17.25 14.10
CA ILE A 28 -13.34 -17.24 12.68
C ILE A 28 -14.23 -16.27 11.89
N PRO A 29 -13.66 -15.26 11.20
CA PRO A 29 -14.39 -14.35 10.33
C PRO A 29 -15.11 -15.09 9.19
N ALA A 30 -16.24 -14.52 8.71
CA ALA A 30 -16.98 -15.08 7.59
C ALA A 30 -16.11 -15.29 6.34
N LEU A 31 -15.19 -14.38 6.08
CA LEU A 31 -14.24 -14.44 4.96
C LEU A 31 -13.43 -15.76 4.96
N ALA A 32 -13.05 -16.27 6.13
CA ALA A 32 -12.28 -17.52 6.19
C ALA A 32 -13.03 -18.73 5.60
N ARG A 33 -14.35 -18.66 5.51
CA ARG A 33 -15.21 -19.70 4.95
C ARG A 33 -15.56 -19.45 3.47
N ASP A 34 -15.30 -18.26 2.96
CA ASP A 34 -15.50 -17.92 1.55
C ASP A 34 -14.23 -18.21 0.73
N LEU A 35 -14.04 -19.50 0.45
CA LEU A 35 -12.85 -19.98 -0.26
C LEU A 35 -12.74 -19.40 -1.67
N LYS A 36 -13.86 -19.07 -2.34
CA LYS A 36 -13.83 -18.44 -3.67
C LYS A 36 -13.30 -17.01 -3.60
N GLN A 37 -13.74 -16.26 -2.59
CA GLN A 37 -13.22 -14.90 -2.38
C GLN A 37 -11.74 -14.95 -1.99
N LEU A 38 -11.34 -15.86 -1.09
CA LEU A 38 -9.94 -16.03 -0.71
C LEU A 38 -9.06 -16.45 -1.89
N GLU A 39 -9.54 -17.33 -2.77
CA GLU A 39 -8.85 -17.67 -4.00
C GLU A 39 -8.62 -16.43 -4.88
N SER A 40 -9.66 -15.62 -5.09
CA SER A 40 -9.55 -14.38 -5.88
C SER A 40 -8.50 -13.42 -5.29
N LEU A 41 -8.49 -13.25 -3.96
CA LEU A 41 -7.52 -12.40 -3.28
C LEU A 41 -6.09 -13.00 -3.36
N TYR A 42 -5.95 -14.31 -3.23
CA TYR A 42 -4.66 -15.01 -3.40
C TYR A 42 -4.10 -14.85 -4.82
N ARG A 43 -4.96 -14.95 -5.83
CA ARG A 43 -4.57 -14.69 -7.23
C ARG A 43 -4.01 -13.29 -7.42
N LEU A 44 -4.61 -12.29 -6.78
CA LEU A 44 -4.09 -10.92 -6.82
C LEU A 44 -2.76 -10.76 -6.08
N MET A 45 -2.59 -11.42 -4.92
CA MET A 45 -1.31 -11.44 -4.21
C MET A 45 -0.21 -12.02 -5.10
N THR A 46 -0.49 -13.13 -5.79
CA THR A 46 0.44 -13.80 -6.70
C THR A 46 0.77 -12.94 -7.91
N LEU A 47 -0.24 -12.33 -8.55
CA LEU A 47 -0.04 -11.39 -9.66
C LEU A 47 0.88 -10.24 -9.24
N THR A 48 0.64 -9.67 -8.06
CA THR A 48 1.46 -8.57 -7.53
C THR A 48 2.90 -9.01 -7.31
N ARG A 49 3.13 -10.23 -6.79
CA ARG A 49 4.48 -10.80 -6.61
C ARG A 49 5.20 -11.00 -7.95
N VAL A 50 4.50 -11.50 -8.97
CA VAL A 50 5.07 -11.71 -10.32
C VAL A 50 5.42 -10.36 -10.97
N PHE A 51 4.51 -9.38 -10.85
CA PHE A 51 4.75 -8.01 -11.31
C PHE A 51 5.96 -7.37 -10.62
N ASP A 52 6.04 -7.45 -9.29
CA ASP A 52 7.12 -6.88 -8.48
C ASP A 52 8.50 -7.42 -8.92
N LYS A 53 8.61 -8.74 -9.10
CA LYS A 53 9.82 -9.38 -9.62
C LYS A 53 10.19 -8.87 -11.01
N LYS A 54 9.21 -8.68 -11.89
CA LYS A 54 9.44 -8.18 -13.25
C LYS A 54 9.89 -6.73 -13.24
N ALA A 55 9.28 -5.87 -12.41
CA ALA A 55 9.68 -4.46 -12.28
C ALA A 55 11.13 -4.32 -11.78
N VAL A 56 11.53 -5.12 -10.78
CA VAL A 56 12.93 -5.18 -10.33
C VAL A 56 13.87 -5.61 -11.46
N ALA A 57 13.49 -6.61 -12.27
CA ALA A 57 14.30 -7.07 -13.40
C ALA A 57 14.42 -5.99 -14.50
N LEU A 58 13.35 -5.25 -14.79
CA LEU A 58 13.37 -4.12 -15.73
C LEU A 58 14.31 -3.01 -15.26
N GLN A 59 14.29 -2.66 -13.98
CA GLN A 59 15.22 -1.68 -13.43
C GLN A 59 16.67 -2.15 -13.56
N ARG A 60 16.96 -3.39 -13.21
CA ARG A 60 18.34 -3.94 -13.28
C ARG A 60 18.88 -4.02 -14.70
N THR A 61 18.01 -4.02 -15.71
CA THR A 61 18.38 -4.00 -17.13
C THR A 61 18.31 -2.59 -17.75
N GLY A 62 18.12 -1.54 -16.94
CA GLY A 62 18.07 -0.15 -17.38
C GLY A 62 16.80 0.24 -18.14
N LYS A 63 15.75 -0.60 -18.08
CA LYS A 63 14.45 -0.36 -18.74
C LYS A 63 13.42 0.30 -17.84
N LEU A 64 13.74 0.50 -16.58
CA LEU A 64 12.91 1.16 -15.58
C LEU A 64 13.80 2.02 -14.70
N GLY A 65 13.29 3.11 -14.18
CA GLY A 65 13.95 3.91 -13.16
C GLY A 65 14.02 3.20 -11.80
N THR A 66 14.30 3.94 -10.73
CA THR A 66 14.27 3.36 -9.39
C THR A 66 12.90 2.74 -9.09
N TYR A 67 12.88 1.64 -8.34
CA TYR A 67 11.64 0.94 -8.05
C TYR A 67 11.60 0.50 -6.57
N ALA A 68 10.47 0.70 -5.92
CA ALA A 68 10.27 0.29 -4.53
C ALA A 68 9.47 -1.02 -4.48
N SER A 69 10.14 -2.15 -4.29
CA SER A 69 9.50 -3.47 -4.22
C SER A 69 8.52 -3.58 -3.05
N CYS A 70 7.37 -4.22 -3.28
CA CYS A 70 6.37 -4.51 -2.25
C CYS A 70 6.45 -5.93 -1.68
N LEU A 71 7.54 -6.63 -1.92
CA LEU A 71 7.75 -8.02 -1.50
C LEU A 71 7.58 -8.18 0.01
N GLY A 72 6.64 -9.04 0.42
CA GLY A 72 6.25 -9.27 1.81
C GLY A 72 5.08 -8.43 2.32
N HIS A 73 4.48 -7.56 1.47
CA HIS A 73 3.34 -6.72 1.85
C HIS A 73 2.04 -7.13 1.16
N GLU A 74 2.04 -8.18 0.36
CA GLU A 74 0.95 -8.51 -0.57
C GLU A 74 -0.39 -8.71 0.15
N ALA A 75 -0.40 -9.43 1.29
CA ALA A 75 -1.63 -9.65 2.07
C ALA A 75 -2.19 -8.34 2.63
N ALA A 76 -1.33 -7.50 3.23
CA ALA A 76 -1.72 -6.21 3.77
C ALA A 76 -2.32 -5.31 2.68
N HIS A 77 -1.67 -5.20 1.52
CA HIS A 77 -2.13 -4.35 0.43
C HIS A 77 -3.42 -4.86 -0.22
N VAL A 78 -3.53 -6.18 -0.44
CA VAL A 78 -4.78 -6.79 -0.94
C VAL A 78 -5.92 -6.57 0.03
N ALA A 79 -5.68 -6.74 1.34
CA ALA A 79 -6.70 -6.50 2.37
C ALA A 79 -7.19 -5.04 2.36
N ILE A 80 -6.28 -4.08 2.23
CA ILE A 80 -6.61 -2.64 2.17
C ILE A 80 -7.50 -2.35 0.95
N GLY A 81 -7.04 -2.67 -0.25
CA GLY A 81 -7.76 -2.34 -1.49
C GLY A 81 -9.10 -3.03 -1.58
N SER A 82 -9.15 -4.33 -1.24
CA SER A 82 -10.35 -5.15 -1.39
C SER A 82 -11.46 -4.86 -0.36
N ALA A 83 -11.17 -4.16 0.74
CA ALA A 83 -12.15 -3.76 1.73
C ALA A 83 -12.89 -2.45 1.37
N MET A 84 -12.35 -1.69 0.42
CA MET A 84 -12.89 -0.39 -0.01
C MET A 84 -13.96 -0.57 -1.07
N ARG A 85 -14.90 0.39 -1.13
CA ARG A 85 -15.84 0.54 -2.25
C ARG A 85 -15.24 1.44 -3.33
N ASP A 86 -15.79 1.36 -4.53
CA ASP A 86 -15.29 2.16 -5.67
C ASP A 86 -15.37 3.68 -5.41
N GLU A 87 -16.42 4.12 -4.71
CA GLU A 87 -16.61 5.53 -4.35
C GLU A 87 -15.74 6.03 -3.19
N ASP A 88 -15.10 5.13 -2.41
CA ASP A 88 -14.16 5.51 -1.36
C ASP A 88 -12.90 6.14 -1.95
N CYS A 89 -12.15 6.86 -1.14
CA CYS A 89 -10.90 7.49 -1.55
C CYS A 89 -9.71 6.76 -0.95
N PHE A 90 -8.78 6.34 -1.79
CA PHE A 90 -7.49 5.83 -1.37
C PHE A 90 -6.41 6.89 -1.53
N ALA A 91 -5.67 7.16 -0.46
CA ALA A 91 -4.48 8.00 -0.48
C ALA A 91 -3.23 7.13 -0.18
N PRO A 92 -2.61 6.55 -1.23
CA PRO A 92 -1.48 5.64 -1.09
C PRO A 92 -0.19 6.38 -0.75
N MET A 93 0.79 5.65 -0.28
CA MET A 93 2.18 6.04 -0.28
C MET A 93 2.80 5.79 -1.68
N TYR A 94 3.78 4.93 -1.80
CA TYR A 94 4.42 4.60 -3.08
C TYR A 94 4.66 3.09 -3.27
N ARG A 95 4.08 2.24 -2.42
CA ARG A 95 4.34 0.79 -2.40
C ARG A 95 3.10 -0.08 -2.48
N GLU A 96 1.90 0.46 -2.34
CA GLU A 96 0.64 -0.24 -2.16
C GLU A 96 0.05 -0.78 -3.48
N TYR A 97 0.88 -1.38 -4.35
CA TYR A 97 0.49 -1.80 -5.69
C TYR A 97 -0.69 -2.77 -5.72
N ALA A 98 -0.73 -3.79 -4.83
CA ALA A 98 -1.85 -4.72 -4.82
C ALA A 98 -3.18 -4.05 -4.46
N ALA A 99 -3.17 -3.05 -3.57
CA ALA A 99 -4.36 -2.25 -3.27
C ALA A 99 -4.81 -1.45 -4.50
N GLN A 100 -3.87 -0.85 -5.21
CA GLN A 100 -4.13 -0.08 -6.42
C GLN A 100 -4.60 -0.96 -7.57
N PHE A 101 -4.01 -2.15 -7.78
CA PHE A 101 -4.47 -3.11 -8.79
C PHE A 101 -5.90 -3.58 -8.53
N PHE A 102 -6.25 -3.86 -7.27
CA PHE A 102 -7.64 -4.18 -6.90
C PHE A 102 -8.60 -3.04 -7.25
N ARG A 103 -8.17 -1.81 -7.06
CA ARG A 103 -8.95 -0.60 -7.34
C ARG A 103 -8.95 -0.18 -8.81
N GLY A 104 -8.24 -0.90 -9.69
CA GLY A 104 -8.27 -0.71 -11.13
C GLY A 104 -7.14 0.15 -11.71
N VAL A 105 -6.09 0.46 -10.93
CA VAL A 105 -4.85 1.01 -11.48
C VAL A 105 -4.18 -0.06 -12.34
N LYS A 106 -3.73 0.30 -13.53
CA LYS A 106 -3.05 -0.63 -14.43
C LYS A 106 -1.59 -0.87 -13.99
N MET A 107 -1.09 -2.07 -14.23
CA MET A 107 0.32 -2.39 -14.03
C MET A 107 1.23 -1.50 -14.90
N SER A 108 0.80 -1.18 -16.13
CA SER A 108 1.51 -0.26 -17.02
C SER A 108 1.61 1.16 -16.47
N ASP A 109 0.60 1.65 -15.71
CA ASP A 109 0.64 2.97 -15.07
C ASP A 109 1.72 3.00 -13.96
N VAL A 110 1.83 1.92 -13.17
CA VAL A 110 2.91 1.76 -12.18
C VAL A 110 4.29 1.79 -12.85
N LEU A 111 4.45 1.11 -13.99
CA LEU A 111 5.71 1.10 -14.72
C LEU A 111 6.02 2.48 -15.31
N LYS A 112 5.04 3.19 -15.88
CA LYS A 112 5.20 4.57 -16.37
C LYS A 112 5.69 5.48 -15.26
N TYR A 113 5.03 5.47 -14.10
CA TYR A 113 5.42 6.29 -12.95
C TYR A 113 6.88 6.06 -12.55
N TRP A 114 7.29 4.81 -12.34
CA TRP A 114 8.67 4.47 -11.98
C TRP A 114 9.65 4.63 -13.14
N GLY A 115 9.18 4.70 -14.37
CA GLY A 115 9.92 5.06 -15.57
C GLY A 115 10.13 6.57 -15.73
N GLY A 116 9.50 7.40 -14.89
CA GLY A 116 9.58 8.86 -14.95
C GLY A 116 8.54 9.51 -15.87
N ASP A 117 7.52 8.76 -16.29
CA ASP A 117 6.41 9.26 -17.10
C ASP A 117 5.22 9.60 -16.16
N GLU A 118 4.91 10.89 -16.02
CA GLU A 118 3.86 11.38 -15.11
C GLU A 118 2.46 10.92 -15.51
N ARG A 119 2.24 10.47 -16.74
CA ARG A 119 0.97 9.86 -17.18
C ARG A 119 0.63 8.61 -16.37
N GLY A 120 1.62 7.99 -15.71
CA GLY A 120 1.40 6.91 -14.75
C GLY A 120 0.58 7.32 -13.53
N ASN A 121 0.42 8.62 -13.23
CA ASN A 121 -0.45 9.14 -12.17
C ASN A 121 -1.88 9.46 -12.63
N ASP A 122 -2.16 9.42 -13.93
CA ASP A 122 -3.50 9.66 -14.49
C ASP A 122 -4.28 8.34 -14.59
N PHE A 123 -4.77 7.87 -13.44
CA PHE A 123 -5.47 6.60 -13.35
C PHE A 123 -6.78 6.60 -14.15
N SER A 124 -6.90 5.67 -15.08
CA SER A 124 -8.15 5.47 -15.84
C SER A 124 -9.27 4.85 -15.00
N GLY A 125 -8.91 4.08 -13.95
CA GLY A 125 -9.83 3.34 -13.08
C GLY A 125 -10.34 4.15 -11.89
N PRO A 126 -9.60 4.30 -10.80
CA PRO A 126 -10.10 4.86 -9.55
C PRO A 126 -10.15 6.38 -9.58
N LYS A 127 -11.30 6.96 -9.95
CA LYS A 127 -11.48 8.42 -10.12
C LYS A 127 -11.37 9.24 -8.83
N HIS A 128 -11.40 8.59 -7.67
CA HIS A 128 -11.40 9.25 -6.37
C HIS A 128 -10.11 9.02 -5.58
N ASP A 129 -9.18 8.25 -6.13
CA ASP A 129 -7.92 7.96 -5.48
C ASP A 129 -6.90 9.06 -5.77
N PHE A 130 -6.06 9.33 -4.79
CA PHE A 130 -4.92 10.23 -4.96
C PHE A 130 -3.79 9.51 -5.72
N PRO A 131 -2.95 10.27 -6.44
CA PRO A 131 -1.71 9.74 -7.02
C PRO A 131 -0.74 9.29 -5.91
N TRP A 132 0.34 8.61 -6.30
CA TRP A 132 1.39 8.20 -5.37
C TRP A 132 1.99 9.38 -4.62
N CYS A 133 2.22 9.21 -3.33
CA CYS A 133 2.83 10.22 -2.48
C CYS A 133 4.21 9.73 -1.99
N VAL A 134 5.27 10.26 -2.57
CA VAL A 134 6.66 9.99 -2.15
C VAL A 134 7.06 10.85 -0.95
N PRO A 135 6.65 12.13 -0.81
CA PRO A 135 6.84 12.89 0.41
C PRO A 135 6.17 12.20 1.61
N ILE A 136 6.99 11.71 2.53
CA ILE A 136 6.57 10.78 3.58
C ILE A 136 5.48 11.37 4.47
N ALA A 137 4.37 10.64 4.62
CA ALA A 137 3.19 10.93 5.45
C ALA A 137 2.30 12.11 4.97
N THR A 138 2.65 12.84 3.91
CA THR A 138 1.84 13.96 3.38
C THR A 138 0.45 13.51 2.96
N GLN A 139 0.31 12.29 2.40
CA GLN A 139 -0.97 11.70 2.03
C GLN A 139 -1.95 11.53 3.20
N CYS A 140 -1.46 11.47 4.43
CA CYS A 140 -2.32 11.34 5.62
C CYS A 140 -3.17 12.60 5.83
N LEU A 141 -2.59 13.79 5.62
CA LEU A 141 -3.31 15.06 5.69
C LEU A 141 -4.26 15.23 4.50
N HIS A 142 -3.88 14.78 3.29
CA HIS A 142 -4.75 14.77 2.13
C HIS A 142 -5.98 13.88 2.37
N ALA A 143 -5.78 12.67 2.91
CA ALA A 143 -6.88 11.78 3.28
C ALA A 143 -7.79 12.37 4.35
N ALA A 144 -7.23 13.07 5.35
CA ALA A 144 -8.01 13.77 6.36
C ALA A 144 -8.86 14.89 5.73
N GLY A 145 -8.30 15.63 4.78
CA GLY A 145 -9.03 16.65 4.00
C GLY A 145 -10.17 16.06 3.18
N ALA A 146 -9.94 14.94 2.47
CA ALA A 146 -10.97 14.23 1.72
C ALA A 146 -12.09 13.72 2.64
N ALA A 147 -11.73 13.10 3.77
CA ALA A 147 -12.69 12.63 4.77
C ALA A 147 -13.51 13.80 5.38
N MET A 148 -12.88 14.97 5.60
CA MET A 148 -13.58 16.18 6.03
C MET A 148 -14.61 16.62 4.99
N ALA A 149 -14.25 16.64 3.71
CA ALA A 149 -15.18 16.99 2.63
C ALA A 149 -16.37 16.03 2.59
N TYR A 150 -16.14 14.72 2.71
CA TYR A 150 -17.23 13.73 2.74
C TYR A 150 -18.17 13.96 3.91
N LYS A 151 -17.63 14.24 5.09
CA LYS A 151 -18.43 14.56 6.27
C LYS A 151 -19.26 15.82 6.08
N LEU A 152 -18.67 16.91 5.60
CA LEU A 152 -19.36 18.19 5.38
C LEU A 152 -20.48 18.08 4.32
N HIS A 153 -20.27 17.24 3.31
CA HIS A 153 -21.27 16.99 2.26
C HIS A 153 -22.26 15.85 2.60
N GLY A 154 -22.17 15.24 3.78
CA GLY A 154 -23.05 14.15 4.19
C GLY A 154 -22.93 12.88 3.31
N GLN A 155 -21.77 12.66 2.69
CA GLN A 155 -21.53 11.51 1.82
C GLN A 155 -21.13 10.28 2.62
N PRO A 156 -21.70 9.08 2.37
CA PRO A 156 -21.39 7.85 3.08
C PRO A 156 -20.08 7.21 2.55
N ARG A 157 -19.04 8.01 2.36
CA ARG A 157 -17.73 7.64 1.81
C ARG A 157 -16.67 7.65 2.90
N VAL A 158 -15.65 6.85 2.72
CA VAL A 158 -14.51 6.71 3.63
C VAL A 158 -13.22 7.06 2.89
N ALA A 159 -12.30 7.75 3.54
CA ALA A 159 -10.94 7.86 3.08
C ALA A 159 -10.06 6.81 3.79
N VAL A 160 -9.16 6.19 3.06
CA VAL A 160 -8.16 5.25 3.58
C VAL A 160 -6.77 5.74 3.18
N THR A 161 -5.85 5.78 4.13
CA THR A 161 -4.46 6.14 3.86
C THR A 161 -3.51 5.16 4.52
N VAL A 162 -2.32 5.03 3.92
CA VAL A 162 -1.28 4.12 4.37
C VAL A 162 -0.01 4.89 4.67
N VAL A 163 0.69 4.48 5.73
CA VAL A 163 2.01 4.99 6.08
C VAL A 163 2.90 3.82 6.53
N GLY A 164 4.18 3.87 6.23
CA GLY A 164 5.16 2.91 6.78
C GLY A 164 5.47 3.21 8.25
N ASP A 165 6.13 2.26 8.93
CA ASP A 165 6.61 2.43 10.31
C ASP A 165 7.46 3.71 10.46
N GLY A 166 8.36 3.97 9.52
CA GLY A 166 9.15 5.20 9.44
C GLY A 166 8.30 6.45 9.34
N GLY A 167 7.38 6.45 8.40
CA GLY A 167 6.47 7.58 8.15
C GLY A 167 5.57 7.90 9.35
N SER A 168 5.25 6.92 10.17
CA SER A 168 4.46 7.12 11.39
C SER A 168 5.13 8.04 12.42
N SER A 169 6.42 8.34 12.26
CA SER A 169 7.17 9.28 13.11
C SER A 169 7.17 10.73 12.61
N LYS A 170 6.59 10.98 11.43
CA LYS A 170 6.40 12.33 10.89
C LYS A 170 5.27 13.07 11.61
N GLY A 171 5.41 14.41 11.74
CA GLY A 171 4.39 15.29 12.29
C GLY A 171 3.05 15.16 11.57
N ASP A 172 3.07 15.17 10.24
CA ASP A 172 1.90 15.04 9.36
C ASP A 172 0.97 13.87 9.75
N PHE A 173 1.56 12.72 10.14
CA PHE A 173 0.78 11.57 10.58
C PHE A 173 0.07 11.82 11.92
N LEU A 174 0.76 12.44 12.89
CA LEU A 174 0.19 12.74 14.21
C LEU A 174 -0.85 13.85 14.11
N GLU A 175 -0.65 14.82 13.24
CA GLU A 175 -1.60 15.90 12.96
C GLU A 175 -2.85 15.36 12.27
N ALA A 176 -2.70 14.44 11.32
CA ALA A 176 -3.84 13.75 10.70
C ALA A 176 -4.66 12.96 11.72
N ILE A 177 -4.01 12.24 12.66
CA ILE A 177 -4.68 11.55 13.77
C ILE A 177 -5.46 12.55 14.62
N ASN A 178 -4.83 13.66 15.01
CA ASN A 178 -5.47 14.67 15.86
C ASN A 178 -6.69 15.30 15.18
N ALA A 179 -6.56 15.71 13.92
CA ALA A 179 -7.66 16.24 13.13
C ALA A 179 -8.79 15.22 12.95
N ALA A 180 -8.44 13.98 12.62
CA ALA A 180 -9.41 12.90 12.41
C ALA A 180 -10.21 12.58 13.69
N SER A 181 -9.56 12.63 14.84
CA SER A 181 -10.18 12.42 16.15
C SER A 181 -11.09 13.59 16.52
N ALA A 182 -10.54 14.82 16.53
CA ALA A 182 -11.27 16.01 16.96
C ALA A 182 -12.55 16.23 16.14
N TRP A 183 -12.51 15.94 14.86
CA TRP A 183 -13.64 16.13 13.95
C TRP A 183 -14.39 14.83 13.61
N LYS A 184 -14.07 13.70 14.24
CA LYS A 184 -14.71 12.39 13.97
C LYS A 184 -14.84 12.12 12.47
N LEU A 185 -13.70 12.18 11.76
CA LEU A 185 -13.67 12.03 10.30
C LEU A 185 -13.90 10.58 9.89
N PRO A 186 -14.57 10.30 8.75
CA PRO A 186 -14.66 8.96 8.16
C PRO A 186 -13.33 8.56 7.51
N LEU A 187 -12.31 8.29 8.35
CA LEU A 187 -10.93 8.04 7.94
C LEU A 187 -10.38 6.76 8.58
N VAL A 188 -9.71 5.92 7.79
CA VAL A 188 -8.91 4.80 8.29
C VAL A 188 -7.43 5.07 8.00
N LEU A 189 -6.62 5.12 9.07
CA LEU A 189 -5.18 5.29 8.97
C LEU A 189 -4.51 3.93 9.19
N VAL A 190 -3.79 3.44 8.20
CA VAL A 190 -3.12 2.15 8.23
C VAL A 190 -1.61 2.36 8.36
N ILE A 191 -0.99 1.74 9.35
CA ILE A 191 0.46 1.66 9.49
C ILE A 191 0.91 0.29 8.98
N VAL A 192 1.56 0.22 7.84
CA VAL A 192 2.22 -1.00 7.36
C VAL A 192 3.60 -1.07 8.00
N ASN A 193 3.68 -1.74 9.14
CA ASN A 193 4.89 -1.87 9.92
C ASN A 193 5.75 -3.01 9.38
N ASN A 194 6.62 -2.69 8.44
CA ASN A 194 7.51 -3.65 7.79
C ASN A 194 8.88 -3.79 8.47
N GLN A 195 9.02 -3.24 9.67
CA GLN A 195 10.18 -3.31 10.59
C GLN A 195 11.39 -2.45 10.18
N TRP A 196 11.37 -1.81 9.01
CA TRP A 196 12.54 -1.10 8.49
C TRP A 196 12.17 0.22 7.80
N ALA A 197 12.64 1.33 8.35
CA ALA A 197 12.59 2.65 7.70
C ALA A 197 13.90 2.89 6.94
N ILE A 198 13.95 2.52 5.66
CA ILE A 198 15.18 2.42 4.87
C ILE A 198 16.17 1.50 5.59
N SER A 199 17.20 2.05 6.21
CA SER A 199 18.25 1.33 6.94
C SER A 199 18.10 1.38 8.47
N VAL A 200 17.03 2.01 8.98
CA VAL A 200 16.79 2.14 10.41
C VAL A 200 15.77 1.10 10.87
N PRO A 201 16.16 0.17 11.75
CA PRO A 201 15.23 -0.83 12.27
C PRO A 201 14.18 -0.18 13.17
N ARG A 202 12.98 -0.74 13.19
CA ARG A 202 11.83 -0.26 13.95
C ARG A 202 12.19 0.01 15.44
N SER A 203 12.99 -0.83 16.05
CA SER A 203 13.42 -0.72 17.46
C SER A 203 14.28 0.52 17.75
N LYS A 204 14.98 1.06 16.76
CA LYS A 204 15.77 2.29 16.89
C LYS A 204 14.99 3.55 16.56
N GLN A 205 13.86 3.41 15.89
CA GLN A 205 13.04 4.53 15.47
C GLN A 205 12.00 4.95 16.52
N ASN A 206 11.45 3.99 17.26
CA ASN A 206 10.39 4.25 18.22
C ASN A 206 10.43 3.21 19.35
N THR A 207 10.39 3.68 20.61
CA THR A 207 10.40 2.84 21.81
C THR A 207 9.02 2.34 22.23
N ALA A 208 7.94 2.84 21.64
CA ALA A 208 6.59 2.33 21.92
C ALA A 208 6.50 0.84 21.54
N ARG A 209 5.84 0.05 22.36
CA ARG A 209 5.68 -1.39 22.14
C ARG A 209 4.95 -1.70 20.83
N THR A 210 3.95 -0.89 20.47
CA THR A 210 3.21 -0.93 19.22
C THR A 210 3.11 0.46 18.61
N LEU A 211 3.04 0.57 17.28
CA LEU A 211 2.80 1.85 16.61
C LEU A 211 1.31 2.26 16.67
N ALA A 212 0.41 1.31 16.86
CA ALA A 212 -1.01 1.55 17.11
C ALA A 212 -1.24 2.49 18.32
N GLN A 213 -0.31 2.51 19.31
CA GLN A 213 -0.36 3.43 20.45
C GLN A 213 -0.41 4.92 20.04
N LYS A 214 0.07 5.27 18.85
CA LYS A 214 -0.01 6.64 18.33
C LYS A 214 -1.45 7.09 18.09
N GLY A 215 -2.31 6.19 17.63
CA GLY A 215 -3.74 6.46 17.49
C GLY A 215 -4.42 6.66 18.85
N ILE A 216 -4.06 5.85 19.86
CA ILE A 216 -4.57 6.00 21.22
C ILE A 216 -4.20 7.36 21.81
N ALA A 217 -2.96 7.83 21.59
CA ALA A 217 -2.52 9.14 22.03
C ALA A 217 -3.36 10.27 21.43
N GLY A 218 -3.88 10.08 20.21
CA GLY A 218 -4.82 11.02 19.59
C GLY A 218 -6.30 10.74 19.88
N GLY A 219 -6.63 9.77 20.75
CA GLY A 219 -8.00 9.44 21.13
C GLY A 219 -8.74 8.54 20.13
N LEU A 220 -8.04 7.87 19.21
CA LEU A 220 -8.62 6.96 18.24
C LEU A 220 -8.60 5.50 18.67
N PRO A 221 -9.64 4.70 18.36
CA PRO A 221 -9.57 3.24 18.42
C PRO A 221 -8.39 2.75 17.59
N SER A 222 -7.59 1.84 18.18
CA SER A 222 -6.35 1.39 17.56
C SER A 222 -6.09 -0.07 17.87
N ILE A 223 -5.73 -0.85 16.85
CA ILE A 223 -5.44 -2.28 16.96
C ILE A 223 -4.13 -2.62 16.22
N GLN A 224 -3.52 -3.73 16.62
CA GLN A 224 -2.42 -4.35 15.89
C GLN A 224 -2.88 -5.69 15.29
N VAL A 225 -2.43 -6.00 14.10
CA VAL A 225 -2.86 -7.17 13.31
C VAL A 225 -1.63 -7.82 12.69
N ASP A 226 -1.62 -9.13 12.56
CA ASP A 226 -0.64 -9.82 11.71
C ASP A 226 -0.91 -9.48 10.23
N GLY A 227 -0.11 -8.58 9.67
CA GLY A 227 -0.25 -8.08 8.29
C GLY A 227 0.10 -9.12 7.22
N ASN A 228 0.71 -10.26 7.60
CA ASN A 228 0.94 -11.40 6.72
C ASN A 228 -0.27 -12.37 6.69
N ASP A 229 -1.23 -12.19 7.60
CA ASP A 229 -2.51 -12.89 7.61
C ASP A 229 -3.55 -12.07 6.84
N LEU A 230 -3.87 -12.52 5.62
CA LEU A 230 -4.86 -11.86 4.76
C LEU A 230 -6.24 -11.79 5.42
N ILE A 231 -6.65 -12.85 6.14
CA ILE A 231 -7.98 -12.92 6.76
C ILE A 231 -8.08 -11.91 7.91
N ALA A 232 -7.04 -11.83 8.76
CA ALA A 232 -6.99 -10.88 9.85
C ALA A 232 -6.91 -9.44 9.36
N SER A 233 -6.05 -9.18 8.38
CA SER A 233 -5.89 -7.86 7.76
C SER A 233 -7.20 -7.38 7.13
N ARG A 234 -7.87 -8.22 6.35
CA ARG A 234 -9.13 -7.88 5.71
C ARG A 234 -10.26 -7.68 6.73
N TRP A 235 -10.37 -8.54 7.73
CA TRP A 235 -11.34 -8.39 8.81
C TRP A 235 -11.17 -7.03 9.53
N ALA A 236 -9.94 -6.65 9.85
CA ALA A 236 -9.65 -5.38 10.50
C ALA A 236 -10.05 -4.19 9.64
N MET A 237 -9.73 -4.24 8.34
CA MET A 237 -10.12 -3.20 7.38
C MET A 237 -11.64 -3.10 7.23
N ASP A 238 -12.35 -4.22 7.10
CA ASP A 238 -13.83 -4.24 7.00
C ASP A 238 -14.47 -3.59 8.23
N LYS A 239 -13.99 -3.93 9.44
CA LYS A 239 -14.49 -3.35 10.70
C LYS A 239 -14.24 -1.85 10.80
N ALA A 240 -13.02 -1.40 10.45
CA ALA A 240 -12.66 0.01 10.52
C ALA A 240 -13.43 0.85 9.50
N ILE A 241 -13.52 0.39 8.26
CA ILE A 241 -14.24 1.08 7.19
C ILE A 241 -15.74 1.15 7.50
N ALA A 242 -16.34 0.06 7.98
CA ALA A 242 -17.75 0.07 8.39
C ALA A 242 -17.97 1.07 9.54
N ALA A 243 -17.11 1.08 10.56
CA ALA A 243 -17.20 2.02 11.67
C ALA A 243 -17.10 3.48 11.22
N ALA A 244 -16.14 3.78 10.34
CA ALA A 244 -15.96 5.12 9.79
C ALA A 244 -17.19 5.56 8.97
N ARG A 245 -17.72 4.68 8.13
CA ARG A 245 -18.91 4.92 7.30
C ARG A 245 -20.18 5.16 8.12
N ASP A 246 -20.30 4.44 9.24
CA ASP A 246 -21.42 4.59 10.19
C ASP A 246 -21.30 5.86 11.08
N GLY A 247 -20.30 6.72 10.83
CA GLY A 247 -20.11 7.96 11.57
C GLY A 247 -19.47 7.80 12.95
N ARG A 248 -18.90 6.62 13.25
CA ARG A 248 -18.20 6.36 14.52
C ARG A 248 -16.82 7.02 14.58
N GLY A 249 -16.37 7.63 13.48
CA GLY A 249 -15.12 8.35 13.38
C GLY A 249 -13.95 7.49 12.88
N ALA A 250 -12.75 8.05 12.99
CA ALA A 250 -11.53 7.44 12.48
C ALA A 250 -10.97 6.31 13.37
N SER A 251 -10.07 5.52 12.81
CA SER A 251 -9.32 4.49 13.54
C SER A 251 -7.91 4.32 12.98
N VAL A 252 -7.01 3.73 13.79
CA VAL A 252 -5.66 3.34 13.37
C VAL A 252 -5.52 1.82 13.39
N ILE A 253 -5.01 1.25 12.29
CA ILE A 253 -4.69 -0.16 12.18
C ILE A 253 -3.19 -0.29 11.95
N GLU A 254 -2.47 -1.02 12.79
CA GLU A 254 -1.09 -1.40 12.56
C GLU A 254 -1.05 -2.82 11.98
N LEU A 255 -0.61 -2.97 10.74
CA LEU A 255 -0.39 -4.24 10.07
C LEU A 255 1.10 -4.63 10.21
N MET A 256 1.37 -5.66 11.00
CA MET A 256 2.71 -6.20 11.19
C MET A 256 3.12 -7.02 9.98
N THR A 257 4.09 -6.53 9.23
CA THR A 257 4.66 -7.20 8.05
C THR A 257 6.19 -7.28 8.16
N TYR A 258 6.82 -7.70 7.09
CA TYR A 258 8.27 -7.63 6.96
C TYR A 258 8.66 -7.28 5.52
N ARG A 259 9.54 -6.28 5.33
CA ARG A 259 10.10 -5.96 4.02
C ARG A 259 11.13 -7.00 3.62
N LEU A 260 10.76 -7.94 2.76
CA LEU A 260 11.64 -9.04 2.32
C LEU A 260 12.71 -8.60 1.31
N SER A 261 12.50 -7.49 0.59
CA SER A 261 13.42 -6.90 -0.38
C SER A 261 14.28 -5.77 0.19
N ASP A 262 15.16 -5.22 -0.63
CA ASP A 262 15.78 -3.92 -0.41
C ASP A 262 14.73 -2.81 -0.29
N HIS A 263 15.10 -1.64 0.22
CA HIS A 263 14.15 -0.53 0.33
C HIS A 263 13.66 -0.07 -1.05
N THR A 264 14.59 0.13 -1.96
CA THR A 264 14.39 0.34 -3.40
C THR A 264 15.46 -0.42 -4.16
N THR A 265 15.37 -0.46 -5.49
CA THR A 265 16.40 -1.05 -6.35
C THR A 265 17.75 -0.32 -6.32
N ALA A 266 17.80 0.89 -5.73
CA ALA A 266 19.03 1.65 -5.49
C ALA A 266 19.66 1.36 -4.11
N ASP A 267 19.06 0.48 -3.30
CA ASP A 267 19.50 0.11 -1.95
C ASP A 267 20.18 -1.25 -1.94
N ASP A 268 21.04 -1.50 -0.94
CA ASP A 268 21.61 -2.81 -0.62
C ASP A 268 21.39 -3.11 0.87
N ALA A 269 20.30 -3.79 1.18
CA ALA A 269 19.89 -4.07 2.54
C ALA A 269 20.85 -5.01 3.30
N ARG A 270 21.73 -5.76 2.61
CA ARG A 270 22.77 -6.60 3.23
C ARG A 270 23.78 -5.80 4.06
N ARG A 271 23.86 -4.49 3.83
CA ARG A 271 24.75 -3.58 4.56
C ARG A 271 24.28 -3.26 5.98
N TYR A 272 23.00 -3.48 6.29
CA TYR A 272 22.40 -3.07 7.56
C TYR A 272 21.43 -4.09 8.16
N ARG A 273 21.14 -5.20 7.45
CA ARG A 273 20.16 -6.21 7.85
C ARG A 273 20.77 -7.61 7.78
N GLU A 274 20.65 -8.36 8.88
CA GLU A 274 21.17 -9.71 8.98
C GLU A 274 20.38 -10.69 8.10
N GLN A 275 21.07 -11.64 7.50
CA GLN A 275 20.45 -12.61 6.59
C GLN A 275 19.49 -13.55 7.33
N ASP A 276 19.85 -14.00 8.52
CA ASP A 276 19.03 -14.90 9.34
C ASP A 276 17.67 -14.28 9.69
N GLU A 277 17.61 -12.96 9.88
CA GLU A 277 16.36 -12.22 10.08
C GLU A 277 15.46 -12.33 8.83
N VAL A 278 16.04 -12.13 7.65
CA VAL A 278 15.32 -12.23 6.37
C VAL A 278 14.83 -13.65 6.12
N GLU A 279 15.68 -14.67 6.36
CA GLU A 279 15.31 -16.08 6.18
C GLU A 279 14.20 -16.50 7.16
N SER A 280 14.23 -15.99 8.39
CA SER A 280 13.16 -16.19 9.36
C SER A 280 11.85 -15.55 8.89
N ALA A 281 11.89 -14.36 8.28
CA ALA A 281 10.73 -13.68 7.75
C ALA A 281 10.12 -14.41 6.53
N TRP A 282 10.96 -15.01 5.68
CA TRP A 282 10.50 -15.83 4.55
C TRP A 282 9.65 -17.04 4.97
N LYS A 283 9.90 -17.61 6.13
CA LYS A 283 9.15 -18.77 6.65
C LYS A 283 7.69 -18.45 6.98
N LYS A 284 7.35 -17.18 7.11
CA LYS A 284 6.03 -16.66 7.50
C LYS A 284 5.46 -15.64 6.50
N GLU A 285 5.98 -15.67 5.28
CA GLU A 285 5.57 -14.75 4.23
C GLU A 285 4.09 -14.98 3.81
N PRO A 286 3.40 -13.94 3.31
CA PRO A 286 1.95 -13.97 3.16
C PRO A 286 1.42 -14.93 2.10
N LEU A 287 2.13 -15.13 0.96
CA LEU A 287 1.65 -16.02 -0.10
C LEU A 287 1.69 -17.48 0.34
N LEU A 288 2.82 -17.91 0.93
CA LEU A 288 2.96 -19.26 1.44
C LEU A 288 1.87 -19.59 2.46
N ARG A 289 1.58 -18.65 3.36
CA ARG A 289 0.55 -18.80 4.38
C ARG A 289 -0.85 -18.99 3.79
N MET A 290 -1.24 -18.14 2.86
CA MET A 290 -2.56 -18.24 2.22
C MET A 290 -2.68 -19.46 1.32
N ARG A 291 -1.63 -19.79 0.55
CA ARG A 291 -1.58 -21.01 -0.27
C ARG A 291 -1.79 -22.26 0.57
N ASN A 292 -1.06 -22.38 1.68
CA ASN A 292 -1.20 -23.52 2.60
C ASN A 292 -2.62 -23.64 3.13
N TYR A 293 -3.23 -22.52 3.55
CA TYR A 293 -4.61 -22.50 4.00
C TYR A 293 -5.57 -23.03 2.92
N LEU A 294 -5.46 -22.56 1.69
CA LEU A 294 -6.33 -23.01 0.59
C LEU A 294 -6.11 -24.50 0.24
N ILE A 295 -4.88 -25.00 0.35
CA ILE A 295 -4.57 -26.44 0.17
C ILE A 295 -5.21 -27.26 1.29
N ASP A 296 -5.07 -26.86 2.55
CA ASP A 296 -5.65 -27.55 3.70
C ASP A 296 -7.19 -27.59 3.65
N GLN A 297 -7.80 -26.59 3.01
CA GLN A 297 -9.25 -26.58 2.72
C GLN A 297 -9.63 -27.36 1.47
N SER A 298 -8.70 -28.09 0.82
CA SER A 298 -8.92 -28.82 -0.44
C SER A 298 -9.45 -27.96 -1.59
N HIS A 299 -9.15 -26.66 -1.56
CA HIS A 299 -9.60 -25.68 -2.55
C HIS A 299 -8.51 -25.31 -3.56
N TRP A 300 -7.24 -25.62 -3.28
CA TRP A 300 -6.07 -25.29 -4.09
C TRP A 300 -5.14 -26.50 -4.24
N ASP A 301 -4.46 -26.57 -5.38
CA ASP A 301 -3.50 -27.62 -5.70
C ASP A 301 -2.37 -27.10 -6.61
N GLU A 302 -1.41 -27.96 -6.93
CA GLU A 302 -0.26 -27.60 -7.75
C GLU A 302 -0.64 -27.27 -9.20
N VAL A 303 -1.69 -27.90 -9.77
CA VAL A 303 -2.13 -27.62 -11.14
C VAL A 303 -2.66 -26.19 -11.23
N LYS A 304 -3.55 -25.81 -10.32
CA LYS A 304 -4.07 -24.43 -10.21
C LYS A 304 -2.95 -23.41 -9.98
N GLU A 305 -1.93 -23.77 -9.20
CA GLU A 305 -0.77 -22.88 -8.96
C GLU A 305 0.00 -22.61 -10.24
N GLN A 306 0.28 -23.65 -11.05
CA GLN A 306 1.00 -23.49 -12.31
C GLN A 306 0.17 -22.71 -13.35
N GLU A 307 -1.12 -22.96 -13.43
CA GLU A 307 -2.04 -22.18 -14.26
C GLU A 307 -2.06 -20.70 -13.87
N LEU A 308 -2.14 -20.41 -12.56
CA LEU A 308 -2.10 -19.04 -12.04
C LEU A 308 -0.78 -18.34 -12.38
N LEU A 309 0.37 -19.02 -12.19
CA LEU A 309 1.67 -18.44 -12.52
C LEU A 309 1.82 -18.13 -14.01
N ALA A 310 1.27 -18.99 -14.87
CA ALA A 310 1.25 -18.78 -16.33
C ALA A 310 0.39 -17.55 -16.69
N ASP A 311 -0.85 -17.45 -16.16
CA ASP A 311 -1.72 -16.29 -16.34
C ASP A 311 -1.07 -14.99 -15.83
N CYS A 312 -0.49 -15.02 -14.64
CA CYS A 312 0.19 -13.85 -14.07
C CYS A 312 1.36 -13.40 -14.97
N LYS A 313 2.13 -14.35 -15.49
CA LYS A 313 3.25 -14.03 -16.40
C LYS A 313 2.75 -13.36 -17.67
N GLU A 314 1.72 -13.91 -18.31
CA GLU A 314 1.14 -13.33 -19.54
C GLU A 314 0.63 -11.91 -19.31
N ARG A 315 -0.13 -11.69 -18.25
CA ARG A 315 -0.66 -10.36 -17.89
C ARG A 315 0.43 -9.35 -17.58
N VAL A 316 1.47 -9.75 -16.88
CA VAL A 316 2.61 -8.89 -16.57
C VAL A 316 3.42 -8.57 -17.84
N ASP A 317 3.66 -9.55 -18.70
CA ASP A 317 4.38 -9.33 -19.97
C ASP A 317 3.57 -8.40 -20.90
N ALA A 318 2.24 -8.49 -20.93
CA ALA A 318 1.38 -7.57 -21.66
C ALA A 318 1.48 -6.12 -21.11
N ALA A 319 1.47 -5.96 -19.78
CA ALA A 319 1.64 -4.63 -19.17
C ALA A 319 3.03 -4.03 -19.44
N VAL A 320 4.07 -4.85 -19.49
CA VAL A 320 5.42 -4.41 -19.88
C VAL A 320 5.46 -3.98 -21.33
N ALA A 321 4.80 -4.70 -22.23
CA ALA A 321 4.72 -4.33 -23.64
C ALA A 321 4.00 -2.98 -23.80
N GLU A 322 2.87 -2.76 -23.10
CA GLU A 322 2.14 -1.47 -23.10
C GLU A 322 3.04 -0.33 -22.58
N TYR A 323 3.80 -0.56 -21.51
CA TYR A 323 4.75 0.42 -20.99
C TYR A 323 5.87 0.73 -21.99
N THR A 324 6.47 -0.30 -22.57
CA THR A 324 7.60 -0.15 -23.52
C THR A 324 7.14 0.63 -24.76
N ASP A 325 5.96 0.31 -25.30
CA ASP A 325 5.38 0.99 -26.43
C ASP A 325 5.14 2.48 -26.13
N ALA A 326 4.60 2.80 -24.95
CA ALA A 326 4.38 4.18 -24.52
C ALA A 326 5.68 4.99 -24.42
N VAL A 327 6.77 4.37 -23.94
CA VAL A 327 8.06 5.06 -23.80
C VAL A 327 8.77 5.25 -25.15
N GLU A 328 8.72 4.24 -26.02
CA GLU A 328 9.45 4.23 -27.29
C GLU A 328 8.72 4.98 -28.41
N ASN A 329 7.39 4.80 -28.51
CA ASN A 329 6.59 5.28 -29.64
C ASN A 329 5.72 6.50 -29.33
N ASP A 330 5.46 6.77 -28.05
CA ASP A 330 4.70 7.94 -27.58
C ASP A 330 5.35 8.60 -26.36
N PRO A 331 6.63 9.07 -26.48
CA PRO A 331 7.31 9.70 -25.36
C PRO A 331 6.63 11.01 -24.96
N GLN A 332 6.55 11.26 -23.66
CA GLN A 332 5.97 12.49 -23.14
C GLN A 332 6.80 13.71 -23.61
N PRO A 333 6.17 14.78 -24.15
CA PRO A 333 6.88 15.99 -24.51
C PRO A 333 7.60 16.62 -23.31
N ILE A 334 8.78 17.17 -23.54
CA ILE A 334 9.61 17.75 -22.47
C ILE A 334 8.91 18.91 -21.73
N ASP A 335 8.02 19.59 -22.39
CA ASP A 335 7.28 20.73 -21.86
C ASP A 335 5.95 20.34 -21.18
N ALA A 336 5.56 19.07 -21.20
CA ALA A 336 4.34 18.58 -20.52
C ALA A 336 4.37 18.83 -19.01
N MET A 337 5.56 18.91 -18.39
CA MET A 337 5.70 19.23 -16.95
C MET A 337 5.09 20.58 -16.56
N PHE A 338 4.83 21.47 -17.49
CA PHE A 338 4.25 22.79 -17.24
C PHE A 338 2.73 22.84 -17.41
N ASP A 339 2.10 21.80 -17.98
CA ASP A 339 0.69 21.88 -18.45
C ASP A 339 -0.34 21.87 -17.32
N PHE A 340 -0.02 21.25 -16.18
CA PHE A 340 -0.99 20.97 -15.10
C PHE A 340 -0.75 21.78 -13.82
N MET A 341 0.29 22.62 -13.76
CA MET A 341 0.66 23.34 -12.54
C MET A 341 -0.26 24.53 -12.25
N PHE A 342 -0.68 25.25 -13.29
CA PHE A 342 -1.47 26.47 -13.18
C PHE A 342 -2.51 26.56 -14.30
N LYS A 343 -3.65 27.18 -14.02
CA LYS A 343 -4.66 27.48 -15.07
C LYS A 343 -4.08 28.42 -16.15
N ASN A 344 -3.32 29.42 -15.73
CA ASN A 344 -2.54 30.31 -16.59
C ASN A 344 -1.10 30.24 -16.10
N LEU A 345 -0.21 29.83 -16.96
CA LEU A 345 1.19 29.67 -16.61
C LEU A 345 1.82 31.04 -16.28
N PRO A 346 2.47 31.23 -15.13
CA PRO A 346 3.21 32.46 -14.81
C PRO A 346 4.36 32.71 -15.80
N HIS A 347 4.66 33.99 -16.08
CA HIS A 347 5.68 34.39 -17.07
C HIS A 347 7.02 33.68 -16.90
N HIS A 348 7.53 33.57 -15.68
CA HIS A 348 8.80 32.89 -15.41
C HIS A 348 8.78 31.39 -15.74
N LEU A 349 7.62 30.74 -15.65
CA LEU A 349 7.47 29.35 -16.09
C LEU A 349 7.25 29.22 -17.60
N GLU A 350 6.65 30.26 -18.24
CA GLU A 350 6.61 30.32 -19.70
C GLU A 350 8.00 30.41 -20.30
N GLU A 351 8.90 31.23 -19.73
CA GLU A 351 10.29 31.32 -20.14
C GLU A 351 11.02 29.98 -19.97
N GLN A 352 10.78 29.26 -18.86
CA GLN A 352 11.37 27.94 -18.63
C GLN A 352 10.82 26.90 -19.61
N ARG A 353 9.51 26.94 -19.93
CA ARG A 353 8.90 26.07 -20.95
C ARG A 353 9.56 26.29 -22.31
N GLU A 354 9.73 27.54 -22.75
CA GLU A 354 10.38 27.87 -24.01
C GLU A 354 11.85 27.43 -24.01
N MET A 355 12.52 27.52 -22.88
CA MET A 355 13.88 26.99 -22.73
C MET A 355 13.90 25.47 -22.86
N ALA A 356 12.98 24.76 -22.21
CA ALA A 356 12.89 23.31 -22.26
C ALA A 356 12.67 22.80 -23.69
N ARG A 357 11.82 23.47 -24.49
CA ARG A 357 11.55 23.12 -25.90
C ARG A 357 12.77 23.16 -26.80
N ARG A 358 13.85 23.86 -26.42
CA ARG A 358 15.10 23.92 -27.19
C ARG A 358 15.92 22.64 -27.07
N PHE A 359 15.62 21.79 -26.11
CA PHE A 359 16.28 20.51 -25.91
C PHE A 359 15.42 19.40 -26.54
N PRO A 360 16.01 18.53 -27.38
CA PRO A 360 15.25 17.42 -27.95
C PRO A 360 14.83 16.47 -26.83
N SER A 361 13.55 16.11 -26.80
CA SER A 361 13.07 15.00 -25.98
C SER A 361 13.64 13.70 -26.55
N LYS A 362 14.85 13.33 -26.14
CA LYS A 362 15.29 11.95 -26.32
C LYS A 362 14.57 11.12 -25.26
N GLY A 363 13.54 10.41 -25.66
CA GLY A 363 13.08 9.25 -24.93
C GLY A 363 14.26 8.30 -24.79
N GLY A 364 14.94 8.33 -23.66
CA GLY A 364 16.09 7.52 -23.39
C GLY A 364 16.11 7.22 -21.91
N ALA A 365 15.76 5.99 -21.57
CA ALA A 365 16.18 5.43 -20.30
C ALA A 365 17.71 5.58 -20.18
N HIS A 366 18.17 6.24 -19.14
CA HIS A 366 19.57 6.23 -18.72
C HIS A 366 19.80 5.05 -17.81
#